data_7a7dd1cf7dd56e288e84e15ed206d77a
#
_entry.id   7a7dd1cf7dd56e288e84e15ed206d77a
#
_cell.length_a   1.000
_cell.length_b   1.000
_cell.length_c   1.000
_cell.angle_alpha   90.00
_cell.angle_beta   90.00
_cell.angle_gamma   90.00
#
_symmetry.space_group_name_H-M   'P 1'
#
loop_
_entity.id
_entity.type
_entity.pdbx_description
1 polymer ?
#
loop_
_entity_poly.entity_id
_entity_poly.type
_entity_poly.pdbx_seq_one_letter_code
_entity_poly.pdbx_strand_id
1 'polypeptide(L)'
;MIIVHHLEKSRSQRIVWLLEELGVPYEIEHYKRDPNTMLAPESLRRVHPLGKSPVITDGDTVVAESGAIIEYLVEKHGGGRLKPAVDDPNWLNYQYWLHYAEGSLMPLMVMKLIFSRVPKAPMPFFAKPIAKKISGGMVGGFVQPRIEEQLR
;
A
#
# COMPACT_ATOMS: atom_id res chain seq x y z
N MET A 1 -18.18 -6.67 13.04
CA MET A 1 -17.18 -5.68 13.52
C MET A 1 -15.97 -5.77 12.60
N ILE A 2 -15.48 -4.63 12.13
CA ILE A 2 -14.34 -4.57 11.22
C ILE A 2 -13.04 -4.70 12.01
N ILE A 3 -12.14 -5.57 11.57
CA ILE A 3 -10.76 -5.68 12.09
C ILE A 3 -9.79 -5.32 10.99
N VAL A 4 -8.93 -4.33 11.24
CA VAL A 4 -7.85 -3.95 10.33
C VAL A 4 -6.57 -4.69 10.72
N HIS A 5 -6.10 -5.59 9.87
CA HIS A 5 -4.85 -6.32 10.08
C HIS A 5 -3.65 -5.45 9.67
N HIS A 6 -3.14 -4.70 10.66
CA HIS A 6 -2.08 -3.72 10.47
C HIS A 6 -0.70 -4.38 10.55
N LEU A 7 -0.03 -4.52 9.41
CA LEU A 7 1.38 -4.90 9.38
C LEU A 7 2.27 -3.65 9.47
N GLU A 8 3.27 -3.69 10.33
CA GLU A 8 4.26 -2.62 10.48
C GLU A 8 4.82 -2.14 9.14
N LYS A 9 4.92 -0.83 8.94
CA LYS A 9 5.41 -0.20 7.70
C LYS A 9 4.64 -0.64 6.45
N SER A 10 3.33 -0.77 6.57
CA SER A 10 2.43 -1.11 5.46
C SER A 10 1.48 0.03 5.10
N ARG A 11 0.67 -0.19 4.07
CA ARG A 11 -0.31 0.78 3.59
C ARG A 11 -1.66 0.74 4.32
N SER A 12 -1.79 -0.08 5.35
CA SER A 12 -3.02 -0.19 6.14
C SER A 12 -3.43 1.12 6.84
N GLN A 13 -2.51 2.06 7.04
CA GLN A 13 -2.83 3.40 7.56
C GLN A 13 -3.91 4.11 6.72
N ARG A 14 -3.97 3.85 5.41
CA ARG A 14 -5.00 4.43 4.52
C ARG A 14 -6.38 3.91 4.87
N ILE A 15 -6.45 2.64 5.26
CA ILE A 15 -7.72 2.00 5.63
C ILE A 15 -8.20 2.51 6.99
N VAL A 16 -7.27 2.66 7.94
CA VAL A 16 -7.56 3.30 9.23
C VAL A 16 -8.09 4.72 9.01
N TRP A 17 -7.41 5.52 8.20
CA TRP A 17 -7.88 6.87 7.86
C TRP A 17 -9.27 6.87 7.23
N LEU A 18 -9.54 5.97 6.28
CA LEU A 18 -10.86 5.86 5.67
C LEU A 18 -11.95 5.52 6.69
N LEU A 19 -11.69 4.61 7.62
CA LEU A 19 -12.65 4.23 8.67
C LEU A 19 -12.94 5.40 9.61
N GLU A 20 -11.95 6.21 9.95
CA GLU A 20 -12.13 7.45 10.70
C GLU A 20 -13.00 8.46 9.94
N GLU A 21 -12.75 8.68 8.64
CA GLU A 21 -13.56 9.58 7.81
C GLU A 21 -15.02 9.08 7.65
N LEU A 22 -15.22 7.78 7.64
CA LEU A 22 -16.54 7.18 7.58
C LEU A 22 -17.26 7.18 8.96
N GLY A 23 -16.51 7.33 10.06
CA GLY A 23 -17.04 7.21 11.41
C GLY A 23 -17.50 5.78 11.75
N VAL A 24 -16.86 4.77 11.16
CA VAL A 24 -17.21 3.36 11.35
C VAL A 24 -16.34 2.76 12.46
N PRO A 25 -16.92 2.10 13.48
CA PRO A 25 -16.15 1.46 14.52
C PRO A 25 -15.34 0.27 13.98
N TYR A 26 -14.10 0.16 14.43
CA TYR A 26 -13.17 -0.90 14.03
C TYR A 26 -12.19 -1.25 15.14
N GLU A 27 -11.50 -2.36 15.00
CA GLU A 27 -10.37 -2.77 15.81
C GLU A 27 -9.12 -2.90 14.95
N ILE A 28 -7.93 -2.76 15.56
CA ILE A 28 -6.64 -2.94 14.88
C ILE A 28 -5.93 -4.14 15.48
N GLU A 29 -5.63 -5.14 14.67
CA GLU A 29 -4.72 -6.23 15.01
C GLU A 29 -3.34 -5.94 14.44
N HIS A 30 -2.34 -5.82 15.34
CA HIS A 30 -0.98 -5.42 14.99
C HIS A 30 -0.09 -6.62 14.68
N TYR A 31 0.59 -6.56 13.54
CA TYR A 31 1.59 -7.53 13.11
C TYR A 31 2.96 -6.88 12.96
N LYS A 32 3.99 -7.51 13.51
CA LYS A 32 5.39 -7.11 13.33
C LYS A 32 6.02 -7.91 12.20
N ARG A 33 6.90 -7.25 11.45
CA ARG A 33 7.69 -7.94 10.44
C ARG A 33 8.81 -8.74 11.10
N ASP A 34 9.15 -9.87 10.47
CA ASP A 34 10.38 -10.56 10.82
C ASP A 34 11.59 -9.63 10.61
N PRO A 35 12.44 -9.43 11.62
CA PRO A 35 13.52 -8.44 11.56
C PRO A 35 14.62 -8.77 10.54
N ASN A 36 14.76 -10.05 10.17
CA ASN A 36 15.79 -10.50 9.22
C ASN A 36 15.29 -10.49 7.78
N THR A 37 14.09 -11.02 7.56
CA THR A 37 13.52 -11.18 6.22
C THR A 37 12.60 -10.03 5.79
N MET A 38 12.14 -9.23 6.75
CA MET A 38 11.12 -8.19 6.56
C MET A 38 9.77 -8.72 6.05
N LEU A 39 9.57 -10.02 6.08
CA LEU A 39 8.32 -10.65 5.70
C LEU A 39 7.26 -10.53 6.82
N ALA A 40 6.01 -10.73 6.43
CA ALA A 40 4.90 -10.83 7.37
C ALA A 40 4.98 -12.15 8.17
N PRO A 41 4.51 -12.16 9.44
CA PRO A 41 4.45 -13.37 10.24
C PRO A 41 3.40 -14.35 9.70
N GLU A 42 3.54 -15.60 10.09
CA GLU A 42 2.63 -16.67 9.69
C GLU A 42 1.18 -16.43 10.16
N SER A 43 1.01 -15.75 11.29
CA SER A 43 -0.31 -15.35 11.78
C SER A 43 -1.10 -14.49 10.77
N LEU A 44 -0.43 -13.55 10.08
CA LEU A 44 -1.07 -12.75 9.01
C LEU A 44 -1.33 -13.61 7.76
N ARG A 45 -0.48 -14.58 7.45
CA ARG A 45 -0.70 -15.51 6.33
C ARG A 45 -1.92 -16.39 6.52
N ARG A 46 -2.28 -16.70 7.77
CA ARG A 46 -3.53 -17.43 8.07
C ARG A 46 -4.78 -16.58 7.83
N VAL A 47 -4.68 -15.25 7.94
CA VAL A 47 -5.79 -14.34 7.57
C VAL A 47 -5.94 -14.23 6.06
N HIS A 48 -4.82 -14.05 5.34
CA HIS A 48 -4.81 -14.00 3.88
C HIS A 48 -3.50 -14.59 3.33
N PRO A 49 -3.56 -15.55 2.38
CA PRO A 49 -2.41 -16.38 1.97
C PRO A 49 -1.21 -15.59 1.44
N LEU A 50 -1.41 -14.41 0.87
CA LEU A 50 -0.31 -13.57 0.42
C LEU A 50 0.50 -12.93 1.56
N GLY A 51 0.01 -12.95 2.81
CA GLY A 51 0.70 -12.34 3.95
C GLY A 51 1.04 -10.87 3.73
N LYS A 52 0.16 -10.13 3.05
CA LYS A 52 0.30 -8.70 2.79
C LYS A 52 -0.71 -7.90 3.58
N SER A 53 -0.45 -6.62 3.77
CA SER A 53 -1.37 -5.65 4.38
C SER A 53 -1.43 -4.42 3.48
N PRO A 54 -2.62 -3.79 3.31
CA PRO A 54 -3.81 -3.97 4.14
C PRO A 54 -4.61 -5.24 3.84
N VAL A 55 -5.18 -5.79 4.87
CA VAL A 55 -6.25 -6.80 4.87
C VAL A 55 -7.23 -6.40 5.97
N ILE A 56 -8.52 -6.56 5.73
CA ILE A 56 -9.56 -6.41 6.74
C ILE A 56 -10.37 -7.69 6.86
N THR A 57 -10.95 -7.91 8.02
CA THR A 57 -12.06 -8.85 8.20
C THR A 57 -13.30 -8.10 8.67
N ASP A 58 -14.46 -8.43 8.12
CA ASP A 58 -15.76 -7.91 8.53
C ASP A 58 -16.73 -9.08 8.68
N GLY A 59 -16.88 -9.57 9.91
CA GLY A 59 -17.47 -10.88 10.17
C GLY A 59 -16.66 -11.96 9.48
N ASP A 60 -17.30 -12.80 8.65
CA ASP A 60 -16.67 -13.88 7.89
C ASP A 60 -16.04 -13.41 6.56
N THR A 61 -16.19 -12.14 6.21
CA THR A 61 -15.65 -11.60 4.96
C THR A 61 -14.22 -11.14 5.16
N VAL A 62 -13.30 -11.65 4.33
CA VAL A 62 -11.91 -11.20 4.27
C VAL A 62 -11.71 -10.42 2.98
N VAL A 63 -11.22 -9.17 3.08
CA VAL A 63 -10.93 -8.33 1.93
C VAL A 63 -9.47 -7.91 1.96
N ALA A 64 -8.76 -8.13 0.87
CA ALA A 64 -7.38 -7.71 0.66
C ALA A 64 -7.30 -6.74 -0.53
N GLU A 65 -6.16 -6.08 -0.71
CA GLU A 65 -5.86 -5.01 -1.66
C GLU A 65 -6.50 -3.66 -1.30
N SER A 66 -5.67 -2.60 -1.32
CA SER A 66 -6.10 -1.26 -0.87
C SER A 66 -7.33 -0.75 -1.62
N GLY A 67 -7.35 -0.86 -2.95
CA GLY A 67 -8.47 -0.41 -3.77
C GLY A 67 -9.76 -1.19 -3.48
N ALA A 68 -9.68 -2.53 -3.40
CA ALA A 68 -10.83 -3.37 -3.11
C ALA A 68 -11.39 -3.10 -1.71
N ILE A 69 -10.52 -2.90 -0.70
CA ILE A 69 -10.95 -2.56 0.66
C ILE A 69 -11.63 -1.19 0.68
N ILE A 70 -11.08 -0.19 -0.01
CA ILE A 70 -11.67 1.16 -0.08
C ILE A 70 -13.06 1.07 -0.71
N GLU A 71 -13.20 0.42 -1.86
CA GLU A 71 -14.50 0.25 -2.51
C GLU A 71 -15.50 -0.49 -1.63
N TYR A 72 -15.08 -1.60 -1.01
CA TYR A 72 -15.92 -2.37 -0.09
C TYR A 72 -16.44 -1.52 1.08
N LEU A 73 -15.54 -0.77 1.74
CA LEU A 73 -15.91 0.03 2.91
C LEU A 73 -16.82 1.20 2.54
N VAL A 74 -16.51 1.89 1.45
CA VAL A 74 -17.33 3.03 0.98
C VAL A 74 -18.71 2.56 0.53
N GLU A 75 -18.80 1.44 -0.18
CA GLU A 75 -20.08 0.88 -0.63
C GLU A 75 -20.95 0.40 0.54
N LYS A 76 -20.35 -0.38 1.45
CA LYS A 76 -21.09 -1.02 2.55
C LYS A 76 -21.38 -0.09 3.72
N HIS A 77 -20.47 0.84 4.01
CA HIS A 77 -20.51 1.68 5.21
C HIS A 77 -20.53 3.19 4.92
N GLY A 78 -20.34 3.58 3.68
CA GLY A 78 -20.25 5.00 3.31
C GLY A 78 -21.58 5.74 3.29
N GLY A 79 -22.69 5.03 3.07
CA GLY A 79 -24.01 5.67 2.97
C GLY A 79 -24.06 6.73 1.86
N GLY A 80 -23.42 6.49 0.72
CA GLY A 80 -23.30 7.43 -0.41
C GLY A 80 -22.22 8.50 -0.27
N ARG A 81 -21.42 8.48 0.82
CA ARG A 81 -20.30 9.40 1.01
C ARG A 81 -19.03 8.86 0.36
N LEU A 82 -18.12 9.75 -0.01
CA LEU A 82 -16.76 9.48 -0.52
C LEU A 82 -16.68 8.73 -1.85
N LYS A 83 -17.83 8.43 -2.47
CA LYS A 83 -17.89 7.82 -3.81
C LYS A 83 -18.98 8.52 -4.62
N PRO A 84 -18.63 9.19 -5.73
CA PRO A 84 -19.65 9.78 -6.61
C PRO A 84 -20.49 8.68 -7.29
N ALA A 85 -21.73 8.99 -7.59
CA ALA A 85 -22.58 8.12 -8.39
C ALA A 85 -22.04 7.98 -9.81
N VAL A 86 -22.45 6.93 -10.54
CA VAL A 86 -21.91 6.64 -11.88
C VAL A 86 -22.23 7.73 -12.89
N ASP A 87 -23.34 8.44 -12.71
CA ASP A 87 -23.78 9.58 -13.52
C ASP A 87 -23.22 10.93 -13.04
N ASP A 88 -22.49 10.96 -11.93
CA ASP A 88 -21.78 12.16 -11.46
C ASP A 88 -20.59 12.49 -12.39
N PRO A 89 -20.40 13.77 -12.79
CA PRO A 89 -19.26 14.19 -13.60
C PRO A 89 -17.89 13.83 -13.01
N ASN A 90 -17.79 13.67 -11.68
CA ASN A 90 -16.55 13.31 -11.00
C ASN A 90 -16.29 11.80 -10.91
N TRP A 91 -17.21 10.95 -11.37
CA TRP A 91 -17.08 9.49 -11.26
C TRP A 91 -15.80 8.97 -11.95
N LEU A 92 -15.49 9.44 -13.15
CA LEU A 92 -14.27 9.05 -13.87
C LEU A 92 -13.01 9.51 -13.15
N ASN A 93 -13.02 10.69 -12.53
CA ASN A 93 -11.90 11.18 -11.74
C ASN A 93 -11.67 10.32 -10.49
N TYR A 94 -12.75 9.93 -9.81
CA TYR A 94 -12.67 9.00 -8.68
C TYR A 94 -12.03 7.67 -9.09
N GLN A 95 -12.51 7.04 -10.16
CA GLN A 95 -11.94 5.80 -10.68
C GLN A 95 -10.48 5.97 -11.08
N TYR A 96 -10.16 7.06 -11.80
CA TYR A 96 -8.79 7.35 -12.20
C TYR A 96 -7.84 7.41 -11.00
N TRP A 97 -8.16 8.20 -9.97
CA TRP A 97 -7.29 8.35 -8.81
C TRP A 97 -7.17 7.08 -7.96
N LEU A 98 -8.26 6.32 -7.84
CA LEU A 98 -8.24 5.04 -7.13
C LEU A 98 -7.25 4.06 -7.77
N HIS A 99 -7.31 3.91 -9.09
CA HIS A 99 -6.41 3.02 -9.83
C HIS A 99 -5.00 3.58 -9.99
N TYR A 100 -4.88 4.88 -10.21
CA TYR A 100 -3.60 5.57 -10.35
C TYR A 100 -2.70 5.41 -9.13
N ALA A 101 -3.26 5.55 -7.94
CA ALA A 101 -2.50 5.46 -6.69
C ALA A 101 -1.76 4.12 -6.55
N GLU A 102 -2.40 3.01 -6.90
CA GLU A 102 -1.84 1.67 -6.76
C GLU A 102 -1.15 1.16 -8.04
N GLY A 103 -1.66 1.50 -9.21
CA GLY A 103 -1.16 0.99 -10.49
C GLY A 103 -0.03 1.82 -11.10
N SER A 104 0.01 3.12 -10.87
CA SER A 104 0.97 4.02 -11.52
C SER A 104 2.00 4.60 -10.55
N LEU A 105 1.56 5.32 -9.52
CA LEU A 105 2.48 6.02 -8.62
C LEU A 105 3.18 5.05 -7.65
N MET A 106 2.44 4.16 -7.01
CA MET A 106 2.99 3.29 -5.98
C MET A 106 4.11 2.36 -6.46
N PRO A 107 4.05 1.72 -7.65
CA PRO A 107 5.15 0.91 -8.16
C PRO A 107 6.47 1.68 -8.29
N LEU A 108 6.42 2.93 -8.74
CA LEU A 108 7.60 3.80 -8.83
C LEU A 108 8.16 4.13 -7.45
N MET A 109 7.30 4.43 -6.49
CA MET A 109 7.72 4.69 -5.10
C MET A 109 8.37 3.47 -4.45
N VAL A 110 7.82 2.27 -4.69
CA VAL A 110 8.39 1.00 -4.21
C VAL A 110 9.74 0.72 -4.88
N MET A 111 9.86 0.92 -6.19
CA MET A 111 11.15 0.80 -6.89
C MET A 111 12.19 1.75 -6.29
N LYS A 112 11.84 3.03 -6.09
CA LYS A 112 12.73 4.00 -5.43
C LYS A 112 13.19 3.51 -4.06
N LEU A 113 12.28 3.01 -3.25
CA LEU A 113 12.58 2.48 -1.93
C LEU A 113 13.54 1.29 -2.00
N ILE A 114 13.30 0.32 -2.90
CA ILE A 114 14.14 -0.85 -3.08
C ILE A 114 15.56 -0.43 -3.50
N PHE A 115 15.69 0.33 -4.57
CA PHE A 115 17.00 0.76 -5.06
C PHE A 115 17.75 1.63 -4.06
N SER A 116 17.06 2.45 -3.26
CA SER A 116 17.72 3.23 -2.19
C SER A 116 18.29 2.36 -1.05
N ARG A 117 17.79 1.14 -0.89
CA ARG A 117 18.25 0.19 0.13
C ARG A 117 19.37 -0.73 -0.35
N VAL A 118 19.47 -1.01 -1.64
CA VAL A 118 20.49 -1.91 -2.21
C VAL A 118 21.91 -1.56 -1.77
N PRO A 119 22.39 -0.30 -1.83
CA PRO A 119 23.75 0.04 -1.40
C PRO A 119 23.99 -0.10 0.11
N LYS A 120 22.92 -0.21 0.90
CA LYS A 120 22.95 -0.35 2.36
C LYS A 120 22.89 -1.79 2.82
N ALA A 121 22.63 -2.73 1.91
CA ALA A 121 22.56 -4.15 2.22
C ALA A 121 23.96 -4.70 2.61
N PRO A 122 24.02 -5.74 3.43
CA PRO A 122 25.28 -6.44 3.72
C PRO A 122 25.90 -6.96 2.42
N MET A 123 27.13 -6.53 2.14
CA MET A 123 27.88 -6.97 0.95
C MET A 123 29.37 -6.73 1.13
N PRO A 124 30.24 -7.43 0.40
CA PRO A 124 31.69 -7.17 0.39
C PRO A 124 31.98 -5.71 0.02
N PHE A 125 33.03 -5.14 0.62
CA PHE A 125 33.37 -3.71 0.48
C PHE A 125 33.58 -3.28 -0.98
N PHE A 126 34.16 -4.15 -1.81
CA PHE A 126 34.42 -3.87 -3.23
C PHE A 126 33.12 -3.85 -4.09
N ALA A 127 32.04 -4.49 -3.63
CA ALA A 127 30.76 -4.48 -4.32
C ALA A 127 29.95 -3.19 -4.06
N LYS A 128 30.19 -2.51 -2.94
CA LYS A 128 29.45 -1.29 -2.57
C LYS A 128 29.48 -0.16 -3.61
N PRO A 129 30.63 0.20 -4.21
CA PRO A 129 30.68 1.23 -5.25
C PRO A 129 29.85 0.86 -6.47
N ILE A 130 29.88 -0.41 -6.88
CA ILE A 130 29.12 -0.93 -8.03
C ILE A 130 27.62 -0.85 -7.72
N ALA A 131 27.21 -1.35 -6.56
CA ALA A 131 25.83 -1.29 -6.11
C ALA A 131 25.30 0.15 -6.04
N LYS A 132 26.10 1.08 -5.52
CA LYS A 132 25.76 2.51 -5.47
C LYS A 132 25.60 3.11 -6.86
N LYS A 133 26.49 2.80 -7.81
CA LYS A 133 26.43 3.30 -9.19
C LYS A 133 25.19 2.78 -9.92
N ILE A 134 24.91 1.48 -9.82
CA ILE A 134 23.72 0.87 -10.44
C ILE A 134 22.44 1.45 -9.84
N SER A 135 22.33 1.46 -8.51
CA SER A 135 21.14 2.00 -7.82
C SER A 135 20.94 3.49 -8.11
N GLY A 136 22.02 4.28 -8.10
CA GLY A 136 21.95 5.70 -8.44
C GLY A 136 21.51 5.94 -9.89
N GLY A 137 22.03 5.14 -10.83
CA GLY A 137 21.62 5.19 -12.24
C GLY A 137 20.14 4.84 -12.42
N MET A 138 19.66 3.78 -11.77
CA MET A 138 18.25 3.39 -11.83
C MET A 138 17.31 4.44 -11.20
N VAL A 139 17.67 4.95 -10.03
CA VAL A 139 16.86 5.98 -9.38
C VAL A 139 16.89 7.29 -10.17
N GLY A 140 18.06 7.80 -10.52
CA GLY A 140 18.20 9.11 -11.18
C GLY A 140 17.78 9.09 -12.65
N GLY A 141 18.08 8.01 -13.38
CA GLY A 141 17.80 7.93 -14.83
C GLY A 141 16.42 7.39 -15.19
N PHE A 142 15.80 6.63 -14.32
CA PHE A 142 14.50 5.99 -14.64
C PHE A 142 13.39 6.37 -13.65
N VAL A 143 13.61 6.15 -12.35
CA VAL A 143 12.53 6.20 -11.36
C VAL A 143 12.17 7.65 -11.00
N GLN A 144 13.16 8.45 -10.64
CA GLN A 144 12.94 9.80 -10.13
C GLN A 144 12.28 10.75 -11.17
N PRO A 145 12.72 10.79 -12.44
CA PRO A 145 12.06 11.64 -13.45
C PRO A 145 10.58 11.29 -13.63
N ARG A 146 10.25 9.98 -13.60
CA ARG A 146 8.85 9.53 -13.72
C ARG A 146 7.99 9.89 -12.52
N ILE A 147 8.55 9.83 -11.31
CA ILE A 147 7.84 10.28 -10.11
C ILE A 147 7.58 11.79 -10.20
N GLU A 148 8.56 12.58 -10.62
CA GLU A 148 8.41 14.03 -10.75
C GLU A 148 7.38 14.41 -11.80
N GLU A 149 7.35 13.71 -12.93
CA GLU A 149 6.34 13.88 -13.96
C GLU A 149 4.92 13.59 -13.46
N GLN A 150 4.78 12.56 -12.62
CA GLN A 150 3.49 12.14 -12.08
C GLN A 150 2.99 13.02 -10.92
N LEU A 151 3.84 13.85 -10.33
CA LEU A 151 3.48 14.73 -9.23
C LEU A 151 3.25 16.20 -9.66
N ARG A 152 3.37 16.48 -10.95
CA ARG A 152 3.05 17.81 -11.55
C ARG A 152 1.56 17.93 -11.88
#